data_51d0099caf2af872aaabbeee87bc3727
#
_entry.id   51d0099caf2af872aaabbeee87bc3727
#
_cell.length_a   1.000
_cell.length_b   1.000
_cell.length_c   1.000
_cell.angle_alpha   90.00
_cell.angle_beta   90.00
_cell.angle_gamma   90.00
#
_symmetry.space_group_name_H-M   'P 1'
#
loop_
_entity.id
_entity.type
_entity.pdbx_description
1 polymer ?
#
loop_
_entity_poly.entity_id
_entity_poly.type
_entity_poly.pdbx_seq_one_letter_code
_entity_poly.pdbx_strand_id
1 'polypeptide(L)'
;DWHVPMFYGGDGIYWVGQVQRSYGELSGSLGWPFYEVAGRYDPNYDLIYDIFVWFVGLFTKDTGTVFNLYVLVIPFANALAGYAVFRMVGLRRWLSFAFGLTFGLTPYVQQRMAGHMMLAACEFVPFSVLLCLWCAEDEQFNRPGRGFFKNKRNWLALAMAWGIANNGAAYYPYFTCFFLCVTALCLILRDRRWRAGASCVVTIAEIVAWMIPDFFPMVLGILNGQGSTLTNGVYRSPVGADIYSLRIS
;
A
#
# COMPACT_ATOMS: atom_id res chain seq x y z
N ASP A 1 -7.74 24.86 12.56
CA ASP A 1 -8.76 25.03 11.52
C ASP A 1 -8.82 23.77 10.64
N TRP A 2 -9.94 23.07 10.65
CA TRP A 2 -10.12 21.81 9.93
C TRP A 2 -10.17 21.97 8.40
N HIS A 3 -10.46 23.16 7.93
CA HIS A 3 -10.53 23.48 6.50
C HIS A 3 -9.14 23.65 5.86
N VAL A 4 -8.11 23.73 6.69
CA VAL A 4 -6.71 23.88 6.25
C VAL A 4 -6.00 22.52 6.43
N PRO A 5 -5.40 21.94 5.38
CA PRO A 5 -4.66 20.70 5.50
C PRO A 5 -3.54 20.81 6.54
N MET A 6 -3.39 19.77 7.39
CA MET A 6 -2.38 19.74 8.46
C MET A 6 -0.95 19.73 7.91
N PHE A 7 -0.76 19.19 6.71
CA PHE A 7 0.55 19.09 6.07
C PHE A 7 0.50 19.60 4.64
N TYR A 8 1.44 20.51 4.32
CA TYR A 8 1.65 21.05 2.97
C TYR A 8 3.00 20.67 2.38
N GLY A 9 3.88 20.02 3.16
CA GLY A 9 5.23 19.67 2.74
C GLY A 9 5.29 18.36 1.96
N GLY A 10 6.32 18.20 1.14
CA GLY A 10 6.56 16.97 0.40
C GLY A 10 5.40 16.58 -0.51
N ASP A 11 4.96 15.33 -0.40
CA ASP A 11 3.84 14.80 -1.20
C ASP A 11 2.47 15.28 -0.70
N GLY A 12 2.37 16.04 0.39
CA GLY A 12 1.10 16.50 0.96
C GLY A 12 0.25 17.27 -0.03
N ILE A 13 0.86 18.15 -0.84
CA ILE A 13 0.17 18.92 -1.89
C ILE A 13 -0.43 17.99 -2.94
N TYR A 14 0.32 16.96 -3.34
CA TYR A 14 -0.17 15.95 -4.29
C TYR A 14 -1.44 15.27 -3.76
N TRP A 15 -1.43 14.83 -2.51
CA TRP A 15 -2.57 14.13 -1.90
C TRP A 15 -3.79 15.03 -1.69
N VAL A 16 -3.57 16.30 -1.36
CA VAL A 16 -4.66 17.30 -1.34
C VAL A 16 -5.28 17.44 -2.75
N GLY A 17 -4.45 17.49 -3.79
CA GLY A 17 -4.89 17.49 -5.18
C GLY A 17 -5.69 16.24 -5.56
N GLN A 18 -5.30 15.06 -5.04
CA GLN A 18 -6.05 13.82 -5.25
C GLN A 18 -7.45 13.85 -4.62
N VAL A 19 -7.62 14.45 -3.43
CA VAL A 19 -8.95 14.66 -2.83
C VAL A 19 -9.84 15.45 -3.78
N GLN A 20 -9.36 16.59 -4.29
CA GLN A 20 -10.12 17.42 -5.22
C GLN A 20 -10.47 16.66 -6.51
N ARG A 21 -9.52 15.91 -7.04
CA ARG A 21 -9.72 15.07 -8.22
C ARG A 21 -10.82 14.02 -8.02
N SER A 22 -10.85 13.37 -6.87
CA SER A 22 -11.85 12.35 -6.54
C SER A 22 -13.28 12.91 -6.51
N TYR A 23 -13.43 14.22 -6.36
CA TYR A 23 -14.74 14.91 -6.43
C TYR A 23 -15.12 15.36 -7.84
N GLY A 24 -14.30 15.13 -8.84
CA GLY A 24 -14.56 15.58 -10.22
C GLY A 24 -14.34 17.07 -10.45
N GLU A 25 -13.86 17.82 -9.45
CA GLU A 25 -13.63 19.27 -9.55
C GLU A 25 -12.36 19.60 -10.34
N LEU A 26 -11.46 18.66 -10.48
CA LEU A 26 -10.23 18.76 -11.26
C LEU A 26 -10.26 17.84 -12.49
N SER A 27 -11.39 17.80 -13.21
CA SER A 27 -11.43 16.99 -14.43
C SER A 27 -10.43 17.53 -15.46
N GLY A 28 -9.26 17.00 -15.46
CA GLY A 28 -8.32 17.08 -16.56
C GLY A 28 -7.14 18.03 -16.43
N SER A 29 -6.99 18.86 -15.41
CA SER A 29 -5.78 19.66 -15.29
C SER A 29 -5.40 19.95 -13.84
N LEU A 30 -4.22 19.55 -13.44
CA LEU A 30 -3.52 20.13 -12.30
C LEU A 30 -2.99 21.51 -12.72
N GLY A 31 -3.37 22.52 -11.97
CA GLY A 31 -3.17 23.91 -12.16
C GLY A 31 -1.86 24.41 -12.79
N TRP A 32 -1.81 25.70 -12.98
CA TRP A 32 -0.65 26.45 -13.48
C TRP A 32 0.66 26.10 -12.72
N PRO A 33 1.83 25.96 -13.39
CA PRO A 33 2.05 26.19 -14.82
C PRO A 33 1.89 24.96 -15.72
N PHE A 34 1.61 23.81 -15.18
CA PHE A 34 1.59 22.52 -15.88
C PHE A 34 0.14 22.09 -16.08
N TYR A 35 -0.50 22.57 -17.13
CA TYR A 35 -1.82 22.09 -17.57
C TYR A 35 -1.75 20.64 -18.08
N GLU A 36 -1.21 19.75 -17.28
CA GLU A 36 -1.21 18.34 -17.62
C GLU A 36 -2.59 17.75 -17.35
N VAL A 37 -3.05 16.94 -18.26
CA VAL A 37 -4.20 16.06 -18.06
C VAL A 37 -3.77 15.01 -17.05
N ALA A 38 -3.82 15.39 -15.77
CA ALA A 38 -3.39 14.52 -14.71
C ALA A 38 -4.25 13.25 -14.72
N GLY A 39 -3.60 12.12 -14.81
CA GLY A 39 -4.15 10.86 -14.42
C GLY A 39 -4.94 10.07 -15.43
N ARG A 40 -5.03 10.45 -16.71
CA ARG A 40 -5.67 9.60 -17.71
C ARG A 40 -4.87 8.31 -17.96
N TYR A 41 -3.56 8.39 -17.83
CA TYR A 41 -2.62 7.29 -18.06
C TYR A 41 -1.67 7.04 -16.89
N ASP A 42 -1.90 7.72 -15.75
CA ASP A 42 -1.14 7.46 -14.55
C ASP A 42 -1.73 6.27 -13.80
N PRO A 43 -0.89 5.40 -13.24
CA PRO A 43 -1.38 4.31 -12.42
C PRO A 43 -2.06 4.87 -11.16
N ASN A 44 -3.08 4.16 -10.70
CA ASN A 44 -3.65 4.45 -9.39
C ASN A 44 -2.69 3.90 -8.32
N TYR A 45 -2.10 4.79 -7.54
CA TYR A 45 -1.06 4.40 -6.59
C TYR A 45 -1.60 3.96 -5.24
N ASP A 46 -2.84 4.31 -4.88
CA ASP A 46 -3.39 4.03 -3.55
C ASP A 46 -4.91 4.02 -3.57
N LEU A 47 -5.47 2.90 -4.04
CA LEU A 47 -6.92 2.72 -4.09
C LEU A 47 -7.55 2.74 -2.69
N ILE A 48 -6.81 2.36 -1.64
CA ILE A 48 -7.31 2.41 -0.25
C ILE A 48 -7.57 3.87 0.15
N TYR A 49 -6.66 4.78 -0.22
CA TYR A 49 -6.86 6.21 -0.03
C TYR A 49 -8.08 6.73 -0.80
N ASP A 50 -8.21 6.37 -2.07
CA ASP A 50 -9.31 6.81 -2.91
C ASP A 50 -10.67 6.32 -2.37
N ILE A 51 -10.75 5.08 -1.89
CA ILE A 51 -11.95 4.55 -1.23
C ILE A 51 -12.28 5.37 0.04
N PHE A 52 -11.27 5.71 0.84
CA PHE A 52 -11.48 6.55 2.01
C PHE A 52 -11.99 7.94 1.62
N VAL A 53 -11.35 8.59 0.65
CA VAL A 53 -11.76 9.91 0.15
C VAL A 53 -13.18 9.88 -0.39
N TRP A 54 -13.51 8.85 -1.19
CA TRP A 54 -14.86 8.66 -1.70
C TRP A 54 -15.88 8.50 -0.57
N PHE A 55 -15.59 7.65 0.41
CA PHE A 55 -16.49 7.41 1.54
C PHE A 55 -16.72 8.68 2.37
N VAL A 56 -15.67 9.40 2.76
CA VAL A 56 -15.81 10.64 3.52
C VAL A 56 -16.46 11.74 2.67
N GLY A 57 -16.20 11.72 1.37
CA GLY A 57 -16.81 12.62 0.38
C GLY A 57 -18.34 12.52 0.26
N LEU A 58 -18.94 11.45 0.80
CA LEU A 58 -20.41 11.35 0.94
C LEU A 58 -20.96 12.32 2.00
N PHE A 59 -20.13 12.72 2.95
CA PHE A 59 -20.53 13.55 4.10
C PHE A 59 -20.02 15.00 3.99
N THR A 60 -18.86 15.21 3.39
CA THR A 60 -18.26 16.54 3.22
C THR A 60 -17.42 16.61 1.94
N LYS A 61 -17.47 17.77 1.27
CA LYS A 61 -16.65 18.10 0.09
C LYS A 61 -15.48 19.01 0.42
N ASP A 62 -15.30 19.34 1.69
CA ASP A 62 -14.19 20.17 2.13
C ASP A 62 -12.88 19.41 2.10
N THR A 63 -12.01 19.78 1.18
CA THR A 63 -10.73 19.12 0.92
C THR A 63 -9.83 19.06 2.14
N GLY A 64 -9.75 20.16 2.91
CA GLY A 64 -8.94 20.23 4.13
C GLY A 64 -9.43 19.23 5.17
N THR A 65 -10.74 19.19 5.42
CA THR A 65 -11.36 18.25 6.36
C THR A 65 -11.12 16.79 5.96
N VAL A 66 -11.34 16.44 4.69
CA VAL A 66 -11.13 15.05 4.22
C VAL A 66 -9.69 14.62 4.37
N PHE A 67 -8.75 15.47 3.95
CA PHE A 67 -7.32 15.21 4.10
C PHE A 67 -6.94 15.03 5.57
N ASN A 68 -7.37 15.93 6.45
CA ASN A 68 -7.05 15.89 7.87
C ASN A 68 -7.63 14.65 8.56
N LEU A 69 -8.86 14.23 8.19
CA LEU A 69 -9.44 12.98 8.67
C LEU A 69 -8.60 11.76 8.28
N TYR A 70 -8.11 11.73 7.03
CA TYR A 70 -7.23 10.63 6.61
C TYR A 70 -5.95 10.59 7.42
N VAL A 71 -5.29 11.73 7.61
CA VAL A 71 -4.08 11.83 8.44
C VAL A 71 -4.31 11.27 9.85
N LEU A 72 -5.46 11.55 10.46
CA LEU A 72 -5.80 11.02 11.78
C LEU A 72 -6.12 9.52 11.75
N VAL A 73 -6.71 9.03 10.68
CA VAL A 73 -7.08 7.60 10.56
C VAL A 73 -5.86 6.69 10.39
N ILE A 74 -4.79 7.16 9.75
CA ILE A 74 -3.58 6.37 9.51
C ILE A 74 -3.05 5.64 10.76
N PRO A 75 -2.73 6.31 11.89
CA PRO A 75 -2.19 5.63 13.06
C PRO A 75 -3.20 4.63 13.67
N PHE A 76 -4.50 4.90 13.58
CA PHE A 76 -5.54 3.97 14.04
C PHE A 76 -5.63 2.74 13.15
N ALA A 77 -5.61 2.91 11.83
CA ALA A 77 -5.64 1.80 10.87
C ALA A 77 -4.40 0.90 11.06
N ASN A 78 -3.23 1.51 11.17
CA ASN A 78 -1.98 0.79 11.45
C ASN A 78 -2.07 0.01 12.77
N ALA A 79 -2.53 0.66 13.85
CA ALA A 79 -2.65 0.02 15.17
C ALA A 79 -3.66 -1.15 15.14
N LEU A 80 -4.78 -0.98 14.45
CA LEU A 80 -5.80 -2.00 14.30
C LEU A 80 -5.29 -3.20 13.49
N ALA A 81 -4.58 -2.95 12.40
CA ALA A 81 -3.95 -3.98 11.58
C ALA A 81 -2.90 -4.77 12.38
N GLY A 82 -2.02 -4.07 13.09
CA GLY A 82 -1.07 -4.70 14.00
C GLY A 82 -1.78 -5.55 15.06
N TYR A 83 -2.79 -5.01 15.72
CA TYR A 83 -3.61 -5.76 16.68
C TYR A 83 -4.20 -7.03 16.05
N ALA A 84 -4.84 -6.91 14.89
CA ALA A 84 -5.46 -8.05 14.21
C ALA A 84 -4.44 -9.16 13.91
N VAL A 85 -3.29 -8.80 13.34
CA VAL A 85 -2.23 -9.76 13.00
C VAL A 85 -1.65 -10.43 14.25
N PHE A 86 -1.35 -9.68 15.32
CA PHE A 86 -0.89 -10.26 16.57
C PHE A 86 -1.93 -11.20 17.21
N ARG A 87 -3.23 -10.91 17.05
CA ARG A 87 -4.30 -11.83 17.44
C ARG A 87 -4.32 -13.10 16.59
N MET A 88 -4.09 -12.97 15.29
CA MET A 88 -4.07 -14.11 14.35
C MET A 88 -2.85 -15.02 14.56
N VAL A 89 -1.75 -14.47 15.03
CA VAL A 89 -0.54 -15.23 15.44
C VAL A 89 -0.73 -15.88 16.83
N GLY A 90 -1.81 -15.57 17.53
CA GLY A 90 -2.15 -16.23 18.79
C GLY A 90 -1.74 -15.50 20.08
N LEU A 91 -1.26 -14.25 19.99
CA LEU A 91 -0.94 -13.48 21.17
C LEU A 91 -2.19 -13.17 22.00
N ARG A 92 -2.00 -13.00 23.34
CA ARG A 92 -3.07 -12.59 24.25
C ARG A 92 -3.57 -11.18 23.90
N ARG A 93 -4.87 -10.91 24.14
CA ARG A 93 -5.53 -9.64 23.76
C ARG A 93 -4.75 -8.40 24.18
N TRP A 94 -4.28 -8.34 25.43
CA TRP A 94 -3.54 -7.19 25.95
C TRP A 94 -2.19 -6.97 25.27
N LEU A 95 -1.46 -8.04 25.00
CA LEU A 95 -0.19 -7.97 24.28
C LEU A 95 -0.42 -7.54 22.82
N SER A 96 -1.46 -8.10 22.18
CA SER A 96 -1.82 -7.71 20.80
C SER A 96 -2.20 -6.21 20.75
N PHE A 97 -2.94 -5.73 21.74
CA PHE A 97 -3.28 -4.31 21.84
C PHE A 97 -2.04 -3.44 22.03
N ALA A 98 -1.16 -3.78 22.97
CA ALA A 98 0.05 -3.02 23.24
C ALA A 98 0.95 -2.97 21.99
N PHE A 99 1.23 -4.11 21.34
CA PHE A 99 2.05 -4.15 20.14
C PHE A 99 1.39 -3.49 18.93
N GLY A 100 0.08 -3.64 18.76
CA GLY A 100 -0.67 -2.94 17.73
C GLY A 100 -0.58 -1.43 17.89
N LEU A 101 -0.79 -0.93 19.11
CA LEU A 101 -0.67 0.49 19.41
C LEU A 101 0.77 0.99 19.17
N THR A 102 1.77 0.22 19.61
CA THR A 102 3.18 0.54 19.34
C THR A 102 3.45 0.62 17.84
N PHE A 103 2.93 -0.31 17.03
CA PHE A 103 3.08 -0.28 15.57
C PHE A 103 2.45 0.98 14.95
N GLY A 104 1.22 1.33 15.34
CA GLY A 104 0.53 2.51 14.81
C GLY A 104 1.17 3.85 15.20
N LEU A 105 1.89 3.90 16.33
CA LEU A 105 2.52 5.10 16.86
C LEU A 105 4.06 5.12 16.70
N THR A 106 4.61 4.27 15.82
CA THR A 106 6.06 4.25 15.60
C THR A 106 6.58 5.61 15.13
N PRO A 107 7.82 5.97 15.47
CA PRO A 107 8.48 7.17 14.95
C PRO A 107 8.49 7.22 13.41
N TYR A 108 8.57 6.05 12.77
CA TYR A 108 8.48 5.93 11.32
C TYR A 108 7.15 6.49 10.78
N VAL A 109 6.01 6.05 11.33
CA VAL A 109 4.68 6.54 10.93
C VAL A 109 4.58 8.05 11.12
N GLN A 110 5.02 8.55 12.28
CA GLN A 110 4.96 9.98 12.60
C GLN A 110 5.78 10.85 11.63
N GLN A 111 7.00 10.41 11.31
CA GLN A 111 7.87 11.14 10.37
C GLN A 111 7.32 11.09 8.94
N ARG A 112 6.78 9.96 8.52
CA ARG A 112 6.25 9.80 7.15
C ARG A 112 4.96 10.55 6.92
N MET A 113 4.12 10.72 7.92
CA MET A 113 2.89 11.51 7.78
C MET A 113 3.14 12.93 7.28
N ALA A 114 4.23 13.56 7.70
CA ALA A 114 4.55 14.93 7.32
C ALA A 114 5.07 15.10 5.88
N GLY A 115 5.70 14.06 5.30
CA GLY A 115 6.38 14.19 4.00
C GLY A 115 5.99 13.17 2.95
N HIS A 116 5.59 11.97 3.37
CA HIS A 116 5.26 10.84 2.51
C HIS A 116 4.10 10.05 3.10
N MET A 117 2.93 10.65 3.12
CA MET A 117 1.74 10.13 3.79
C MET A 117 1.38 8.70 3.35
N MET A 118 1.53 8.36 2.06
CA MET A 118 1.31 7.00 1.57
C MET A 118 2.22 5.95 2.22
N LEU A 119 3.44 6.34 2.64
CA LEU A 119 4.34 5.43 3.36
C LEU A 119 4.00 5.36 4.85
N ALA A 120 3.29 6.34 5.39
CA ALA A 120 2.77 6.29 6.75
C ALA A 120 1.57 5.34 6.87
N ALA A 121 0.75 5.22 5.82
CA ALA A 121 -0.36 4.29 5.71
C ALA A 121 0.18 2.87 5.44
N CYS A 122 0.71 2.22 6.48
CA CYS A 122 1.38 0.92 6.40
C CYS A 122 0.56 -0.22 7.04
N GLU A 123 -0.75 -0.07 7.08
CA GLU A 123 -1.68 -1.04 7.71
C GLU A 123 -1.63 -2.43 7.09
N PHE A 124 -1.20 -2.57 5.83
CA PHE A 124 -1.05 -3.88 5.21
C PHE A 124 0.32 -4.54 5.42
N VAL A 125 1.31 -3.82 5.97
CA VAL A 125 2.64 -4.39 6.28
C VAL A 125 2.58 -5.56 7.28
N PRO A 126 1.82 -5.50 8.39
CA PRO A 126 1.67 -6.65 9.28
C PRO A 126 1.07 -7.89 8.59
N PHE A 127 0.12 -7.69 7.67
CA PHE A 127 -0.47 -8.79 6.89
C PHE A 127 0.52 -9.39 5.89
N SER A 128 1.44 -8.60 5.33
CA SER A 128 2.54 -9.11 4.50
C SER A 128 3.41 -10.10 5.27
N VAL A 129 3.76 -9.77 6.52
CA VAL A 129 4.50 -10.66 7.41
C VAL A 129 3.68 -11.92 7.72
N LEU A 130 2.38 -11.76 8.00
CA LEU A 130 1.50 -12.89 8.28
C LEU A 130 1.41 -13.86 7.09
N LEU A 131 1.33 -13.36 5.86
CA LEU A 131 1.35 -14.20 4.65
C LEU A 131 2.64 -15.00 4.54
N CYS A 132 3.81 -14.38 4.79
CA CYS A 132 5.09 -15.10 4.83
C CYS A 132 5.10 -16.21 5.90
N LEU A 133 4.58 -15.91 7.10
CA LEU A 133 4.47 -16.92 8.17
C LEU A 133 3.53 -18.06 7.78
N TRP A 134 2.37 -17.78 7.22
CA TRP A 134 1.43 -18.83 6.79
C TRP A 134 2.00 -19.70 5.68
N CYS A 135 2.70 -19.12 4.71
CA CYS A 135 3.42 -19.91 3.70
C CYS A 135 4.49 -20.82 4.33
N ALA A 136 5.16 -20.34 5.39
CA ALA A 136 6.21 -21.11 6.05
C ALA A 136 5.65 -22.21 6.98
N GLU A 137 4.50 -21.99 7.63
CA GLU A 137 3.91 -22.90 8.61
C GLU A 137 3.08 -24.02 7.98
N ASP A 138 2.27 -23.68 6.96
CA ASP A 138 1.23 -24.56 6.41
C ASP A 138 1.47 -24.88 4.93
N GLU A 139 1.91 -26.10 4.66
CA GLU A 139 2.11 -26.57 3.27
C GLU A 139 0.84 -26.70 2.44
N GLN A 140 -0.33 -26.63 3.05
CA GLN A 140 -1.63 -26.64 2.37
C GLN A 140 -2.17 -25.21 2.12
N PHE A 141 -1.51 -24.21 2.71
CA PHE A 141 -1.92 -22.81 2.55
C PHE A 141 -1.73 -22.35 1.10
N ASN A 142 -2.74 -21.65 0.61
CA ASN A 142 -2.76 -20.96 -0.70
C ASN A 142 -2.36 -21.84 -1.89
N ARG A 143 -2.77 -23.12 -1.88
CA ARG A 143 -2.49 -24.06 -2.97
C ARG A 143 -3.63 -24.12 -3.97
N PRO A 144 -3.33 -23.93 -5.27
CA PRO A 144 -4.32 -24.12 -6.33
C PRO A 144 -4.88 -25.54 -6.32
N GLY A 145 -6.17 -25.69 -6.48
CA GLY A 145 -6.83 -26.98 -6.60
C GLY A 145 -8.28 -26.99 -6.10
N ARG A 146 -8.90 -28.17 -6.12
CA ARG A 146 -10.34 -28.34 -5.77
C ARG A 146 -10.72 -27.89 -4.34
N GLY A 147 -9.74 -27.75 -3.44
CA GLY A 147 -9.96 -27.32 -2.05
C GLY A 147 -9.67 -25.84 -1.79
N PHE A 148 -9.17 -25.10 -2.77
CA PHE A 148 -8.72 -23.71 -2.59
C PHE A 148 -9.82 -22.83 -1.97
N PHE A 149 -11.00 -22.79 -2.58
CA PHE A 149 -12.12 -21.96 -2.10
C PHE A 149 -12.84 -22.49 -0.85
N LYS A 150 -12.52 -23.70 -0.40
CA LYS A 150 -13.04 -24.25 0.87
C LYS A 150 -12.26 -23.80 2.09
N ASN A 151 -11.01 -23.35 1.91
CA ASN A 151 -10.16 -22.89 2.98
C ASN A 151 -10.39 -21.38 3.25
N LYS A 152 -10.90 -21.04 4.43
CA LYS A 152 -11.13 -19.65 4.83
C LYS A 152 -9.83 -18.81 4.85
N ARG A 153 -8.67 -19.43 5.14
CA ARG A 153 -7.37 -18.74 5.11
C ARG A 153 -7.02 -18.28 3.70
N ASN A 154 -7.38 -19.02 2.66
CA ASN A 154 -7.10 -18.62 1.28
C ASN A 154 -7.93 -17.40 0.87
N TRP A 155 -9.21 -17.33 1.27
CA TRP A 155 -10.02 -16.13 1.06
C TRP A 155 -9.44 -14.90 1.77
N LEU A 156 -8.95 -15.12 2.99
CA LEU A 156 -8.31 -14.04 3.74
C LEU A 156 -6.98 -13.64 3.10
N ALA A 157 -6.21 -14.60 2.56
CA ALA A 157 -5.00 -14.32 1.79
C ALA A 157 -5.28 -13.48 0.54
N LEU A 158 -6.33 -13.82 -0.22
CA LEU A 158 -6.77 -13.03 -1.38
C LEU A 158 -7.16 -11.60 -0.98
N ALA A 159 -7.89 -11.43 0.13
CA ALA A 159 -8.25 -10.11 0.63
C ALA A 159 -7.02 -9.31 1.09
N MET A 160 -6.06 -9.97 1.76
CA MET A 160 -4.79 -9.35 2.16
C MET A 160 -3.95 -8.99 0.92
N ALA A 161 -3.86 -9.87 -0.08
CA ALA A 161 -3.17 -9.62 -1.34
C ALA A 161 -3.76 -8.41 -2.07
N TRP A 162 -5.09 -8.28 -2.08
CA TRP A 162 -5.77 -7.12 -2.63
C TRP A 162 -5.41 -5.84 -1.86
N GLY A 163 -5.47 -5.86 -0.54
CA GLY A 163 -5.12 -4.70 0.27
C GLY A 163 -3.66 -4.30 0.13
N ILE A 164 -2.73 -5.27 0.12
CA ILE A 164 -1.30 -5.03 -0.11
C ILE A 164 -1.07 -4.40 -1.49
N ALA A 165 -1.71 -4.93 -2.54
CA ALA A 165 -1.57 -4.45 -3.91
C ALA A 165 -2.02 -3.00 -4.08
N ASN A 166 -3.02 -2.57 -3.30
CA ASN A 166 -3.70 -1.28 -3.41
C ASN A 166 -3.34 -0.27 -2.32
N ASN A 167 -2.23 -0.49 -1.60
CA ASN A 167 -1.77 0.37 -0.50
C ASN A 167 -0.32 0.78 -0.66
N GLY A 168 -0.01 2.05 -0.39
CA GLY A 168 1.35 2.57 -0.38
C GLY A 168 2.05 2.55 -1.72
N ALA A 169 1.34 2.75 -2.81
CA ALA A 169 1.81 2.69 -4.18
C ALA A 169 2.46 1.32 -4.49
N ALA A 170 3.53 1.33 -5.26
CA ALA A 170 4.26 0.09 -5.57
C ALA A 170 5.21 -0.38 -4.45
N TYR A 171 5.41 0.39 -3.37
CA TYR A 171 6.43 0.07 -2.36
C TYR A 171 6.08 -1.16 -1.54
N TYR A 172 4.89 -1.21 -0.94
CA TYR A 172 4.50 -2.33 -0.08
C TYR A 172 4.26 -3.62 -0.85
N PRO A 173 3.61 -3.62 -2.02
CA PRO A 173 3.56 -4.80 -2.88
C PRO A 173 4.94 -5.32 -3.26
N TYR A 174 5.85 -4.42 -3.67
CA TYR A 174 7.22 -4.79 -4.05
C TYR A 174 7.97 -5.46 -2.89
N PHE A 175 7.98 -4.83 -1.71
CA PHE A 175 8.64 -5.41 -0.55
C PHE A 175 8.00 -6.73 -0.11
N THR A 176 6.68 -6.82 -0.17
CA THR A 176 5.98 -8.08 0.15
C THR A 176 6.39 -9.20 -0.80
N CYS A 177 6.39 -8.94 -2.11
CA CYS A 177 6.86 -9.91 -3.10
C CYS A 177 8.33 -10.29 -2.88
N PHE A 178 9.19 -9.32 -2.56
CA PHE A 178 10.59 -9.58 -2.24
C PHE A 178 10.72 -10.52 -1.03
N PHE A 179 10.03 -10.25 0.08
CA PHE A 179 10.07 -11.11 1.27
C PHE A 179 9.48 -12.48 1.02
N LEU A 180 8.41 -12.60 0.23
CA LEU A 180 7.86 -13.89 -0.19
C LEU A 180 8.86 -14.66 -1.06
N CYS A 181 9.59 -14.00 -1.97
CA CYS A 181 10.66 -14.63 -2.74
C CYS A 181 11.77 -15.17 -1.83
N VAL A 182 12.24 -14.38 -0.87
CA VAL A 182 13.25 -14.81 0.10
C VAL A 182 12.74 -15.98 0.93
N THR A 183 11.50 -15.91 1.40
CA THR A 183 10.85 -17.00 2.15
C THR A 183 10.80 -18.27 1.29
N ALA A 184 10.37 -18.17 0.03
CA ALA A 184 10.33 -19.30 -0.91
C ALA A 184 11.71 -19.93 -1.10
N LEU A 185 12.74 -19.11 -1.33
CA LEU A 185 14.12 -19.58 -1.49
C LEU A 185 14.61 -20.32 -0.23
N CYS A 186 14.37 -19.77 0.95
CA CYS A 186 14.74 -20.43 2.21
C CYS A 186 14.03 -21.78 2.35
N LEU A 187 12.72 -21.85 2.11
CA LEU A 187 11.93 -23.07 2.22
C LEU A 187 12.35 -24.14 1.21
N ILE A 188 12.70 -23.74 -0.01
CA ILE A 188 13.11 -24.65 -1.08
C ILE A 188 14.56 -25.12 -0.89
N LEU A 189 15.50 -24.20 -0.70
CA LEU A 189 16.94 -24.52 -0.71
C LEU A 189 17.40 -25.12 0.61
N ARG A 190 16.95 -24.57 1.73
CA ARG A 190 17.36 -25.00 3.07
C ARG A 190 16.52 -26.19 3.56
N ASP A 191 15.18 -26.03 3.52
CA ASP A 191 14.27 -26.97 4.19
C ASP A 191 13.70 -28.03 3.24
N ARG A 192 14.00 -27.93 1.92
CA ARG A 192 13.51 -28.84 0.87
C ARG A 192 11.96 -28.90 0.77
N ARG A 193 11.28 -27.85 1.23
CA ARG A 193 9.82 -27.74 1.30
C ARG A 193 9.25 -27.07 0.05
N TRP A 194 9.32 -27.77 -1.10
CA TRP A 194 8.88 -27.23 -2.41
C TRP A 194 7.41 -26.76 -2.44
N ARG A 195 6.56 -27.48 -1.67
CA ARG A 195 5.12 -27.13 -1.61
C ARG A 195 4.89 -25.79 -0.93
N ALA A 196 5.57 -25.54 0.17
CA ALA A 196 5.51 -24.27 0.87
C ALA A 196 6.10 -23.13 0.02
N GLY A 197 7.21 -23.38 -0.69
CA GLY A 197 7.76 -22.44 -1.68
C GLY A 197 6.77 -22.11 -2.80
N ALA A 198 6.03 -23.11 -3.30
CA ALA A 198 4.98 -22.87 -4.31
C ALA A 198 3.85 -21.99 -3.78
N SER A 199 3.47 -22.10 -2.50
CA SER A 199 2.47 -21.21 -1.88
C SER A 199 2.90 -19.74 -1.89
N CYS A 200 4.20 -19.48 -1.66
CA CYS A 200 4.74 -18.11 -1.80
C CYS A 200 4.59 -17.59 -3.22
N VAL A 201 4.88 -18.41 -4.24
CA VAL A 201 4.77 -18.01 -5.65
C VAL A 201 3.31 -17.72 -6.00
N VAL A 202 2.36 -18.51 -5.51
CA VAL A 202 0.91 -18.25 -5.72
C VAL A 202 0.52 -16.93 -5.06
N THR A 203 0.95 -16.67 -3.83
CA THR A 203 0.65 -15.42 -3.13
C THR A 203 1.24 -14.20 -3.86
N ILE A 204 2.45 -14.31 -4.42
CA ILE A 204 3.05 -13.28 -5.27
C ILE A 204 2.17 -13.06 -6.52
N ALA A 205 1.74 -14.14 -7.18
CA ALA A 205 0.90 -14.03 -8.36
C ALA A 205 -0.45 -13.35 -8.06
N GLU A 206 -1.04 -13.59 -6.89
CA GLU A 206 -2.25 -12.92 -6.42
C GLU A 206 -2.03 -11.42 -6.23
N ILE A 207 -0.95 -11.00 -5.56
CA ILE A 207 -0.60 -9.58 -5.38
C ILE A 207 -0.41 -8.91 -6.73
N VAL A 208 0.39 -9.52 -7.63
CA VAL A 208 0.66 -8.98 -8.95
C VAL A 208 -0.62 -8.89 -9.79
N ALA A 209 -1.49 -9.90 -9.72
CA ALA A 209 -2.78 -9.88 -10.42
C ALA A 209 -3.67 -8.72 -9.98
N TRP A 210 -3.68 -8.39 -8.69
CA TRP A 210 -4.42 -7.25 -8.16
C TRP A 210 -3.79 -5.90 -8.50
N MET A 211 -2.49 -5.83 -8.81
CA MET A 211 -1.83 -4.61 -9.29
C MET A 211 -2.10 -4.32 -10.79
N ILE A 212 -2.48 -5.33 -11.59
CA ILE A 212 -2.70 -5.14 -13.03
C ILE A 212 -3.70 -4.02 -13.34
N PRO A 213 -4.89 -3.94 -12.71
CA PRO A 213 -5.84 -2.88 -12.97
C PRO A 213 -5.28 -1.48 -12.75
N ASP A 214 -4.42 -1.30 -11.74
CA ASP A 214 -3.86 0.00 -11.39
C ASP A 214 -2.84 0.49 -12.41
N PHE A 215 -2.09 -0.43 -13.03
CA PHE A 215 -1.10 -0.12 -14.06
C PHE A 215 -1.66 -0.15 -15.49
N PHE A 216 -2.88 -0.66 -15.67
CA PHE A 216 -3.48 -0.79 -16.98
C PHE A 216 -3.62 0.54 -17.76
N PRO A 217 -4.00 1.68 -17.13
CA PRO A 217 -4.03 2.97 -17.80
C PRO A 217 -2.67 3.38 -18.38
N MET A 218 -1.58 3.14 -17.64
CA MET A 218 -0.22 3.44 -18.08
C MET A 218 0.15 2.60 -19.32
N VAL A 219 -0.17 1.29 -19.31
CA VAL A 219 0.08 0.41 -20.46
C VAL A 219 -0.70 0.89 -21.68
N LEU A 220 -1.95 1.29 -21.52
CA LEU A 220 -2.76 1.85 -22.60
C LEU A 220 -2.16 3.16 -23.13
N GLY A 221 -1.64 4.03 -22.25
CA GLY A 221 -0.97 5.26 -22.64
C GLY A 221 0.25 4.98 -23.53
N ILE A 222 1.09 4.03 -23.13
CA ILE A 222 2.27 3.61 -23.89
C ILE A 222 1.86 3.06 -25.26
N LEU A 223 0.85 2.18 -25.31
CA LEU A 223 0.37 1.58 -26.55
C LEU A 223 -0.24 2.61 -27.51
N ASN A 224 -0.82 3.67 -27.01
CA ASN A 224 -1.41 4.76 -27.80
C ASN A 224 -0.40 5.85 -28.17
N GLY A 225 0.89 5.67 -27.87
CA GLY A 225 1.95 6.67 -28.10
C GLY A 225 1.82 7.93 -27.23
N GLN A 226 1.00 7.87 -26.18
CA GLN A 226 0.82 8.93 -25.19
C GLN A 226 1.59 8.53 -23.93
N GLY A 227 2.66 9.29 -23.61
CA GLY A 227 3.43 9.03 -22.40
C GLY A 227 2.61 9.23 -21.13
N SER A 228 2.83 8.42 -20.10
CA SER A 228 2.45 8.76 -18.73
C SER A 228 3.50 9.68 -18.12
N THR A 229 3.17 10.38 -17.04
CA THR A 229 4.16 11.18 -16.27
C THR A 229 5.34 10.33 -15.80
N LEU A 230 5.14 9.02 -15.62
CA LEU A 230 6.19 8.06 -15.26
C LEU A 230 7.13 7.76 -16.41
N THR A 231 6.68 7.76 -17.68
CA THR A 231 7.53 7.50 -18.83
C THR A 231 8.44 8.68 -19.17
N ASN A 232 8.07 9.89 -18.75
CA ASN A 232 8.89 11.09 -18.90
C ASN A 232 10.00 11.21 -17.85
N GLY A 233 10.14 10.21 -16.99
CA GLY A 233 11.22 10.06 -16.02
C GLY A 233 11.23 11.16 -14.96
N VAL A 234 10.84 10.83 -13.74
CA VAL A 234 11.15 11.70 -12.59
C VAL A 234 12.68 11.72 -12.46
N TYR A 235 13.31 12.77 -12.97
CA TYR A 235 14.74 12.99 -12.80
C TYR A 235 15.02 13.23 -11.30
N ARG A 236 15.46 12.19 -10.62
CA ARG A 236 15.89 12.34 -9.22
C ARG A 236 17.27 13.01 -9.23
N SER A 237 17.32 14.21 -8.72
CA SER A 237 18.57 14.91 -8.46
C SER A 237 19.51 14.04 -7.61
N PRO A 238 20.81 13.98 -7.92
CA PRO A 238 21.82 13.34 -7.04
C PRO A 238 21.76 13.83 -5.60
N VAL A 239 21.40 15.10 -5.39
CA VAL A 239 21.19 15.70 -4.06
C VAL A 239 20.04 15.02 -3.29
N GLY A 240 18.97 14.60 -3.98
CA GLY A 240 17.89 13.83 -3.37
C GLY A 240 18.37 12.47 -2.87
N ALA A 241 19.24 11.80 -3.61
CA ALA A 241 19.84 10.55 -3.17
C ALA A 241 20.71 10.73 -1.91
N ASP A 242 21.44 11.83 -1.81
CA ASP A 242 22.27 12.16 -0.65
C ASP A 242 21.42 12.47 0.61
N ILE A 243 20.28 13.16 0.44
CA ILE A 243 19.40 13.51 1.55
C ILE A 243 18.67 12.27 2.12
N TYR A 244 18.30 11.34 1.25
CA TYR A 244 17.50 10.16 1.62
C TYR A 244 18.32 8.89 1.82
N SER A 245 19.64 8.93 1.53
CA SER A 245 20.52 7.79 1.79
C SER A 245 20.74 7.59 3.30
N LEU A 246 20.72 6.33 3.74
CA LEU A 246 21.19 5.95 5.07
C LEU A 246 22.69 6.26 5.13
N ARG A 247 23.05 7.32 5.82
CA ARG A 247 24.45 7.57 6.20
C ARG A 247 24.76 6.66 7.39
N ILE A 248 25.55 5.64 7.16
CA ILE A 248 26.17 4.86 8.23
C ILE A 248 27.37 5.70 8.68
N SER A 249 27.20 6.44 9.75
CA SER A 249 28.28 7.17 10.44
C SER A 249 28.90 6.29 11.50
#